data_4a119a5bdb5e9ab91ba11b688e6e37f8
#
_entry.id   4a119a5bdb5e9ab91ba11b688e6e37f8
#
_cell.length_a   1.000
_cell.length_b   1.000
_cell.length_c   1.000
_cell.angle_alpha   90.00
_cell.angle_beta   90.00
_cell.angle_gamma   90.00
#
_symmetry.space_group_name_H-M   'P 1'
#
loop_
_entity.id
_entity.type
_entity.pdbx_description
1 polymer ?
#
loop_
_entity_poly.entity_id
_entity_poly.type
_entity_poly.pdbx_seq_one_letter_code
_entity_poly.pdbx_strand_id
1 'polypeptide(L)'
;MAGKVRYLCPRDGRYHARLVVPKKLRGIVGKAELRTPLGGDYRQALKLLPGAVAQLQHQIAQAEQKANAGKPQSDPARYPLAPAQMAQSHYMQRLAFDDELRNDPRWPGVGIDDLLVKRLRDAIAGHANDAELGALVGAQIERFRAAGNLDAEPGSPEWREIARALCHAELEALARVAERDEGDFNGTPSSPIIKDAHPPEEAPEPVSLKRLWADYVTMRQQTGSMRDGGKQLGLAVEKLREFVRHDDAARLTKKDIMAWRDHLLKSLSAQTVSSKYLSTVRSLLNWAVENDKLPENVAASVKQAKPKRVQAREKGFTDAEALKILKASRLYMPHKDEAGRIREKPHMIAAKRWVPILGAFTGTRVTEITQLRKEDIRQEGDHWIARLTPDAGTIKTGEYRDVPLHPQIIKEGFADFVNDAAPGPLFHHGTDAARYVATATQISNRLAEWLRDKELAPEGVRPTHAWRHRFKSQCIELGILKRVYDAIQGHAGRDASDNYGDVSMKAKIDAINKLAFYDLS
;
A
#
# COMPACT_ATOMS: atom_id res chain seq x y z
N MET A 1 31.55 -45.85 5.20
CA MET A 1 31.58 -44.66 6.07
C MET A 1 30.18 -44.48 6.60
N ALA A 2 29.98 -44.62 7.90
CA ALA A 2 28.65 -44.47 8.51
C ALA A 2 28.16 -43.03 8.36
N GLY A 3 26.99 -42.83 7.77
CA GLY A 3 26.40 -41.50 7.54
C GLY A 3 26.25 -40.75 8.85
N LYS A 4 26.48 -39.42 8.83
CA LYS A 4 26.32 -38.54 9.98
C LYS A 4 24.86 -38.50 10.41
N VAL A 5 24.54 -39.08 11.56
CA VAL A 5 23.19 -39.05 12.14
C VAL A 5 22.88 -37.60 12.59
N ARG A 6 21.77 -37.06 12.13
CA ARG A 6 21.35 -35.69 12.45
C ARG A 6 21.15 -35.52 13.96
N TYR A 7 21.63 -34.45 14.53
CA TYR A 7 21.58 -34.12 15.97
C TYR A 7 22.48 -34.99 16.88
N LEU A 8 23.11 -36.06 16.41
CA LEU A 8 24.04 -36.87 17.18
C LEU A 8 25.47 -36.29 17.02
N CYS A 9 26.13 -35.98 18.14
CA CYS A 9 27.49 -35.45 18.16
C CYS A 9 28.37 -36.31 19.09
N PRO A 10 29.43 -36.97 18.56
CA PRO A 10 30.42 -37.63 19.42
C PRO A 10 31.36 -36.57 20.01
N ARG A 11 31.61 -36.66 21.31
CA ARG A 11 32.57 -35.83 22.03
C ARG A 11 33.12 -36.56 23.25
N ASP A 12 34.44 -36.50 23.41
CA ASP A 12 35.17 -37.07 24.56
C ASP A 12 34.80 -38.55 24.83
N GLY A 13 34.68 -39.34 23.78
CA GLY A 13 34.32 -40.77 23.87
C GLY A 13 32.85 -41.07 24.24
N ARG A 14 31.97 -40.05 24.23
CA ARG A 14 30.54 -40.17 24.53
C ARG A 14 29.70 -39.52 23.43
N TYR A 15 28.44 -39.95 23.33
CA TYR A 15 27.47 -39.37 22.37
C TYR A 15 26.56 -38.37 23.06
N HIS A 16 26.23 -37.31 22.34
CA HIS A 16 25.35 -36.23 22.80
C HIS A 16 24.31 -35.88 21.73
N ALA A 17 23.06 -35.65 22.13
CA ALA A 17 22.13 -34.89 21.32
C ALA A 17 22.53 -33.43 21.28
N ARG A 18 22.59 -32.80 20.09
CA ARG A 18 23.00 -31.40 19.91
C ARG A 18 21.99 -30.64 19.07
N LEU A 19 21.56 -29.48 19.54
CA LEU A 19 20.69 -28.55 18.83
C LEU A 19 21.26 -27.14 18.89
N VAL A 20 21.32 -26.45 17.75
CA VAL A 20 21.82 -25.08 17.65
C VAL A 20 20.70 -24.12 18.02
N VAL A 21 20.96 -23.18 18.94
CA VAL A 21 20.01 -22.15 19.33
C VAL A 21 20.00 -21.00 18.31
N PRO A 22 18.82 -20.64 17.77
CA PRO A 22 18.68 -19.49 16.87
C PRO A 22 19.27 -18.21 17.48
N LYS A 23 19.95 -17.41 16.68
CA LYS A 23 20.67 -16.20 17.17
C LYS A 23 19.79 -15.28 18.02
N LYS A 24 18.52 -15.09 17.64
CA LYS A 24 17.53 -14.27 18.36
C LYS A 24 17.16 -14.77 19.76
N LEU A 25 17.37 -16.05 20.06
CA LEU A 25 17.00 -16.68 21.32
C LEU A 25 18.20 -16.88 22.27
N ARG A 26 19.43 -16.66 21.79
CA ARG A 26 20.64 -16.91 22.59
C ARG A 26 20.71 -16.08 23.87
N GLY A 27 20.17 -14.85 23.84
CA GLY A 27 20.10 -13.99 25.03
C GLY A 27 19.17 -14.53 26.11
N ILE A 28 18.12 -15.30 25.71
CA ILE A 28 17.14 -15.90 26.64
C ILE A 28 17.62 -17.26 27.11
N VAL A 29 18.17 -18.08 26.22
CA VAL A 29 18.66 -19.43 26.51
C VAL A 29 20.03 -19.41 27.21
N GLY A 30 20.80 -18.33 27.04
CA GLY A 30 22.15 -18.17 27.60
C GLY A 30 23.22 -19.03 26.92
N LYS A 31 22.88 -19.75 25.85
CA LYS A 31 23.78 -20.69 25.15
C LYS A 31 23.62 -20.61 23.62
N ALA A 32 24.70 -20.84 22.88
CA ALA A 32 24.65 -20.90 21.42
C ALA A 32 24.15 -22.25 20.89
N GLU A 33 24.26 -23.29 21.69
CA GLU A 33 23.76 -24.63 21.40
C GLU A 33 23.36 -25.37 22.70
N LEU A 34 22.38 -26.23 22.58
CA LEU A 34 21.92 -27.12 23.65
C LEU A 34 22.46 -28.52 23.40
N ARG A 35 22.83 -29.22 24.49
CA ARG A 35 23.36 -30.60 24.44
C ARG A 35 22.80 -31.40 25.59
N THR A 36 22.48 -32.69 25.30
CA THR A 36 22.09 -33.68 26.28
C THR A 36 22.98 -34.91 26.11
N PRO A 37 23.63 -35.43 27.15
CA PRO A 37 24.46 -36.64 27.07
C PRO A 37 23.58 -37.87 26.85
N LEU A 38 24.05 -38.80 25.98
CA LEU A 38 23.34 -40.02 25.59
C LEU A 38 24.13 -41.28 25.98
N GLY A 39 25.28 -41.14 26.64
CA GLY A 39 26.14 -42.27 27.05
C GLY A 39 27.28 -42.58 26.07
N GLY A 40 28.02 -43.64 26.34
CA GLY A 40 29.18 -44.08 25.55
C GLY A 40 28.86 -45.15 24.49
N ASP A 41 27.73 -45.85 24.62
CA ASP A 41 27.31 -46.87 23.66
C ASP A 41 26.51 -46.26 22.51
N TYR A 42 26.91 -46.54 21.28
CA TYR A 42 26.30 -45.94 20.07
C TYR A 42 24.84 -46.41 19.86
N ARG A 43 24.55 -47.67 20.10
CA ARG A 43 23.20 -48.25 19.91
C ARG A 43 22.22 -47.68 20.96
N GLN A 44 22.68 -47.57 22.19
CA GLN A 44 21.89 -46.96 23.26
C GLN A 44 21.69 -45.44 23.02
N ALA A 45 22.72 -44.73 22.53
CA ALA A 45 22.62 -43.32 22.19
C ALA A 45 21.60 -43.07 21.07
N LEU A 46 21.50 -43.96 20.08
CA LEU A 46 20.48 -43.85 19.02
C LEU A 46 19.06 -44.03 19.56
N LYS A 47 18.85 -44.95 20.49
CA LYS A 47 17.53 -45.14 21.13
C LYS A 47 17.08 -43.94 21.96
N LEU A 48 18.01 -43.28 22.64
CA LEU A 48 17.75 -42.13 23.49
C LEU A 48 17.69 -40.78 22.72
N LEU A 49 18.24 -40.73 21.50
CA LEU A 49 18.37 -39.53 20.70
C LEU A 49 17.03 -38.80 20.43
N PRO A 50 15.93 -39.48 20.03
CA PRO A 50 14.66 -38.78 19.74
C PRO A 50 14.09 -38.07 20.96
N GLY A 51 14.06 -38.73 22.13
CA GLY A 51 13.58 -38.15 23.39
C GLY A 51 14.44 -36.95 23.84
N ALA A 52 15.76 -37.06 23.71
CA ALA A 52 16.67 -35.96 24.03
C ALA A 52 16.52 -34.78 23.06
N VAL A 53 16.34 -35.01 21.77
CA VAL A 53 16.10 -33.95 20.78
C VAL A 53 14.76 -33.26 21.05
N ALA A 54 13.70 -34.00 21.39
CA ALA A 54 12.41 -33.44 21.76
C ALA A 54 12.51 -32.51 22.98
N GLN A 55 13.28 -32.92 24.01
CA GLN A 55 13.54 -32.04 25.18
C GLN A 55 14.30 -30.76 24.80
N LEU A 56 15.31 -30.84 23.93
CA LEU A 56 16.05 -29.67 23.48
C LEU A 56 15.19 -28.74 22.63
N GLN A 57 14.31 -29.29 21.79
CA GLN A 57 13.33 -28.52 21.02
C GLN A 57 12.31 -27.83 21.92
N HIS A 58 11.86 -28.50 22.97
CA HIS A 58 10.98 -27.92 23.97
C HIS A 58 11.61 -26.71 24.69
N GLN A 59 12.90 -26.80 25.06
CA GLN A 59 13.63 -25.66 25.65
C GLN A 59 13.72 -24.45 24.70
N ILE A 60 13.88 -24.70 23.39
CA ILE A 60 13.86 -23.62 22.38
C ILE A 60 12.47 -23.02 22.28
N ALA A 61 11.41 -23.83 22.25
CA ALA A 61 10.02 -23.37 22.21
C ALA A 61 9.65 -22.54 23.44
N GLN A 62 10.10 -22.94 24.64
CA GLN A 62 9.94 -22.13 25.86
C GLN A 62 10.66 -20.78 25.77
N ALA A 63 11.85 -20.74 25.18
CA ALA A 63 12.58 -19.49 24.96
C ALA A 63 11.88 -18.58 23.94
N GLU A 64 11.25 -19.16 22.92
CA GLU A 64 10.41 -18.43 21.96
C GLU A 64 9.15 -17.85 22.63
N GLN A 65 8.51 -18.59 23.52
CA GLN A 65 7.39 -18.08 24.34
C GLN A 65 7.82 -16.92 25.21
N LYS A 66 8.96 -17.01 25.91
CA LYS A 66 9.51 -15.91 26.72
C LYS A 66 9.88 -14.69 25.89
N ALA A 67 10.38 -14.88 24.66
CA ALA A 67 10.66 -13.80 23.71
C ALA A 67 9.40 -13.07 23.25
N ASN A 68 8.26 -13.75 23.24
CA ASN A 68 6.97 -13.22 22.79
C ASN A 68 6.08 -12.70 23.95
N ALA A 69 6.40 -13.02 25.21
CA ALA A 69 5.62 -12.64 26.40
C ALA A 69 5.53 -11.13 26.68
N GLY A 70 6.19 -10.28 25.89
CA GLY A 70 6.11 -8.81 25.98
C GLY A 70 5.40 -8.14 24.81
N LYS A 71 4.75 -8.89 23.92
CA LYS A 71 3.99 -8.32 22.79
C LYS A 71 2.51 -8.15 23.18
N PRO A 72 1.87 -7.03 22.79
CA PRO A 72 0.48 -6.79 23.13
C PRO A 72 -0.43 -7.85 22.51
N GLN A 73 -1.55 -8.10 23.21
CA GLN A 73 -2.67 -8.99 22.92
C GLN A 73 -2.86 -9.35 21.43
N SER A 74 -2.94 -10.65 21.17
CA SER A 74 -3.17 -11.24 19.86
C SER A 74 -4.47 -10.73 19.23
N ASP A 75 -4.40 -10.44 17.93
CA ASP A 75 -5.58 -10.22 17.09
C ASP A 75 -6.43 -11.51 17.05
N PRO A 76 -7.77 -11.43 16.95
CA PRO A 76 -8.63 -12.60 16.87
C PRO A 76 -8.17 -13.58 15.78
N ALA A 77 -8.37 -14.87 16.04
CA ALA A 77 -7.93 -15.94 15.14
C ALA A 77 -8.34 -15.63 13.69
N ARG A 78 -7.37 -15.62 12.80
CA ARG A 78 -7.53 -15.17 11.41
C ARG A 78 -8.21 -16.20 10.52
N TYR A 79 -7.95 -17.46 10.83
CA TYR A 79 -8.53 -18.65 10.19
C TYR A 79 -8.97 -19.60 11.28
N PRO A 80 -10.04 -19.28 12.03
CA PRO A 80 -10.47 -20.08 13.14
C PRO A 80 -10.83 -21.50 12.66
N LEU A 81 -10.17 -22.48 13.27
CA LEU A 81 -10.51 -23.89 13.09
C LEU A 81 -11.23 -24.38 14.34
N ALA A 82 -12.27 -25.20 14.13
CA ALA A 82 -12.89 -25.91 15.23
C ALA A 82 -11.91 -26.93 15.84
N PRO A 83 -12.02 -27.25 17.14
CA PRO A 83 -11.18 -28.26 17.78
C PRO A 83 -11.14 -29.62 17.04
N ALA A 84 -12.27 -30.04 16.46
CA ALA A 84 -12.35 -31.24 15.64
C ALA A 84 -11.52 -31.18 14.36
N GLN A 85 -11.51 -30.00 13.69
CA GLN A 85 -10.72 -29.78 12.47
C GLN A 85 -9.21 -29.79 12.77
N MET A 86 -8.82 -29.16 13.90
CA MET A 86 -7.43 -29.21 14.37
C MET A 86 -6.99 -30.63 14.72
N ALA A 87 -7.86 -31.42 15.39
CA ALA A 87 -7.62 -32.81 15.72
C ALA A 87 -7.44 -33.67 14.45
N GLN A 88 -8.34 -33.53 13.47
CA GLN A 88 -8.25 -34.24 12.20
C GLN A 88 -6.96 -33.89 11.43
N SER A 89 -6.63 -32.59 11.33
CA SER A 89 -5.40 -32.12 10.69
C SER A 89 -4.15 -32.70 11.36
N HIS A 90 -4.12 -32.73 12.69
CA HIS A 90 -3.01 -33.32 13.44
C HIS A 90 -2.91 -34.84 13.22
N TYR A 91 -4.03 -35.53 13.28
CA TYR A 91 -4.11 -36.98 13.01
C TYR A 91 -3.54 -37.35 11.63
N MET A 92 -3.99 -36.66 10.57
CA MET A 92 -3.49 -36.89 9.21
C MET A 92 -1.99 -36.60 9.09
N GLN A 93 -1.50 -35.57 9.75
CA GLN A 93 -0.07 -35.25 9.75
C GLN A 93 0.76 -36.31 10.49
N ARG A 94 0.24 -36.87 11.58
CA ARG A 94 0.92 -37.96 12.29
C ARG A 94 1.02 -39.22 11.43
N LEU A 95 -0.02 -39.56 10.67
CA LEU A 95 0.02 -40.67 9.74
C LEU A 95 0.97 -40.46 8.57
N ALA A 96 1.00 -39.24 8.01
CA ALA A 96 1.95 -38.90 6.96
C ALA A 96 3.41 -38.98 7.47
N PHE A 97 3.65 -38.55 8.69
CA PHE A 97 4.96 -38.68 9.32
C PHE A 97 5.36 -40.15 9.58
N ASP A 98 4.41 -40.98 9.98
CA ASP A 98 4.64 -42.43 10.10
C ASP A 98 5.01 -43.07 8.74
N ASP A 99 4.32 -42.69 7.67
CA ASP A 99 4.65 -43.12 6.30
C ASP A 99 6.06 -42.69 5.87
N GLU A 100 6.48 -41.44 6.19
CA GLU A 100 7.84 -40.98 5.93
C GLU A 100 8.88 -41.80 6.69
N LEU A 101 8.61 -42.13 7.97
CA LEU A 101 9.52 -42.91 8.78
C LEU A 101 9.64 -44.36 8.26
N ARG A 102 8.55 -44.99 7.83
CA ARG A 102 8.55 -46.34 7.27
C ARG A 102 9.31 -46.45 5.96
N ASN A 103 9.35 -45.38 5.18
CA ASN A 103 10.13 -45.29 3.95
C ASN A 103 11.61 -44.98 4.18
N ASP A 104 12.04 -44.66 5.41
CA ASP A 104 13.45 -44.42 5.74
C ASP A 104 14.09 -45.72 6.30
N PRO A 105 14.99 -46.37 5.55
CA PRO A 105 15.61 -47.64 5.96
C PRO A 105 16.44 -47.54 7.25
N ARG A 106 16.62 -46.38 7.79
CA ARG A 106 17.31 -46.10 9.06
C ARG A 106 16.40 -46.24 10.29
N TRP A 107 15.09 -46.40 10.09
CA TRP A 107 14.07 -46.44 11.15
C TRP A 107 13.26 -47.74 11.11
N PRO A 108 13.83 -48.88 11.52
CA PRO A 108 13.10 -50.14 11.55
C PRO A 108 12.19 -50.21 12.79
N GLY A 109 11.02 -49.62 12.68
CA GLY A 109 9.99 -49.65 13.73
C GLY A 109 10.12 -48.54 14.77
N VAL A 110 9.00 -47.86 15.07
CA VAL A 110 8.87 -46.89 16.16
C VAL A 110 8.13 -47.56 17.30
N GLY A 111 8.83 -47.91 18.38
CA GLY A 111 8.18 -48.44 19.57
C GLY A 111 7.22 -47.43 20.19
N ILE A 112 6.00 -47.84 20.47
CA ILE A 112 5.00 -47.00 21.16
C ILE A 112 5.37 -46.92 22.64
N ASP A 113 5.38 -45.73 23.23
CA ASP A 113 5.62 -45.51 24.64
C ASP A 113 4.30 -45.71 25.43
N ASP A 114 4.18 -46.78 26.19
CA ASP A 114 3.01 -47.07 27.03
C ASP A 114 2.73 -45.98 28.06
N LEU A 115 3.75 -45.27 28.53
CA LEU A 115 3.58 -44.14 29.46
C LEU A 115 2.93 -42.94 28.74
N LEU A 116 3.31 -42.68 27.49
CA LEU A 116 2.68 -41.64 26.67
C LEU A 116 1.20 -41.97 26.43
N VAL A 117 0.89 -43.22 26.05
CA VAL A 117 -0.50 -43.68 25.86
C VAL A 117 -1.33 -43.50 27.13
N LYS A 118 -0.78 -43.85 28.29
CA LYS A 118 -1.46 -43.65 29.59
C LYS A 118 -1.73 -42.14 29.84
N ARG A 119 -0.72 -41.29 29.68
CA ARG A 119 -0.86 -39.85 29.88
C ARG A 119 -1.89 -39.21 28.91
N LEU A 120 -1.93 -39.65 27.67
CA LEU A 120 -2.94 -39.20 26.71
C LEU A 120 -4.36 -39.61 27.16
N ARG A 121 -4.54 -40.85 27.64
CA ARG A 121 -5.82 -41.31 28.21
C ARG A 121 -6.24 -40.50 29.44
N ASP A 122 -5.31 -40.22 30.34
CA ASP A 122 -5.56 -39.41 31.53
C ASP A 122 -5.94 -37.97 31.14
N ALA A 123 -5.30 -37.40 30.13
CA ALA A 123 -5.61 -36.07 29.59
C ALA A 123 -7.01 -36.02 28.95
N ILE A 124 -7.37 -37.02 28.17
CA ILE A 124 -8.70 -37.17 27.55
C ILE A 124 -9.78 -37.30 28.62
N ALA A 125 -9.53 -38.09 29.69
CA ALA A 125 -10.44 -38.28 30.82
C ALA A 125 -10.59 -37.01 31.70
N GLY A 126 -9.79 -35.95 31.46
CA GLY A 126 -9.84 -34.72 32.22
C GLY A 126 -9.04 -34.74 33.53
N HIS A 127 -8.17 -35.72 33.73
CA HIS A 127 -7.34 -35.87 34.95
C HIS A 127 -6.02 -35.10 34.86
N ALA A 128 -5.61 -34.64 33.65
CA ALA A 128 -4.39 -33.90 33.44
C ALA A 128 -4.59 -32.39 33.72
N ASN A 129 -3.62 -31.77 34.39
CA ASN A 129 -3.56 -30.32 34.58
C ASN A 129 -3.00 -29.59 33.35
N ASP A 130 -3.03 -28.24 33.34
CA ASP A 130 -2.63 -27.45 32.18
C ASP A 130 -1.14 -27.63 31.81
N ALA A 131 -0.27 -27.84 32.77
CA ALA A 131 1.15 -28.08 32.52
C ALA A 131 1.37 -29.45 31.84
N GLU A 132 0.63 -30.47 32.24
CA GLU A 132 0.66 -31.80 31.64
C GLU A 132 0.08 -31.80 30.22
N LEU A 133 -1.06 -31.10 30.01
CA LEU A 133 -1.62 -30.88 28.68
C LEU A 133 -0.64 -30.13 27.76
N GLY A 134 -0.01 -29.06 28.27
CA GLY A 134 1.02 -28.30 27.56
C GLY A 134 2.25 -29.16 27.22
N ALA A 135 2.64 -30.10 28.10
CA ALA A 135 3.73 -31.03 27.81
C ALA A 135 3.40 -32.04 26.72
N LEU A 136 2.13 -32.47 26.63
CA LEU A 136 1.67 -33.44 25.64
C LEU A 136 1.46 -32.83 24.25
N VAL A 137 0.71 -31.74 24.16
CA VAL A 137 0.23 -31.16 22.89
C VAL A 137 0.46 -29.68 22.73
N GLY A 138 1.19 -29.04 23.64
CA GLY A 138 1.43 -27.60 23.59
C GLY A 138 2.17 -27.12 22.33
N ALA A 139 3.09 -27.92 21.81
CA ALA A 139 3.80 -27.62 20.57
C ALA A 139 2.85 -27.59 19.35
N GLN A 140 1.87 -28.48 19.34
CA GLN A 140 0.85 -28.58 18.31
C GLN A 140 -0.11 -27.38 18.38
N ILE A 141 -0.53 -27.00 19.60
CA ILE A 141 -1.37 -25.81 19.81
C ILE A 141 -0.64 -24.55 19.31
N GLU A 142 0.64 -24.38 19.65
CA GLU A 142 1.42 -23.23 19.18
C GLU A 142 1.61 -23.22 17.67
N ARG A 143 1.69 -24.37 17.02
CA ARG A 143 1.69 -24.46 15.55
C ARG A 143 0.39 -23.91 14.95
N PHE A 144 -0.77 -24.32 15.48
CA PHE A 144 -2.06 -23.79 15.02
C PHE A 144 -2.22 -22.30 15.34
N ARG A 145 -1.73 -21.84 16.50
CA ARG A 145 -1.70 -20.40 16.82
C ARG A 145 -0.84 -19.62 15.85
N ALA A 146 0.36 -20.09 15.54
CA ALA A 146 1.26 -19.46 14.57
C ALA A 146 0.66 -19.42 13.15
N ALA A 147 -0.16 -20.39 12.79
CA ALA A 147 -0.94 -20.40 11.54
C ALA A 147 -2.17 -19.48 11.57
N GLY A 148 -2.49 -18.89 12.72
CA GLY A 148 -3.65 -18.02 12.89
C GLY A 148 -4.98 -18.76 13.04
N ASN A 149 -4.95 -20.04 13.44
CA ASN A 149 -6.15 -20.86 13.55
C ASN A 149 -6.86 -20.73 14.91
N LEU A 150 -6.19 -20.23 15.92
CA LEU A 150 -6.74 -20.01 17.26
C LEU A 150 -6.07 -18.83 17.97
N ASP A 151 -6.78 -18.29 18.96
CA ASP A 151 -6.32 -17.20 19.86
C ASP A 151 -6.56 -17.54 21.34
N ALA A 152 -6.79 -18.81 21.67
CA ALA A 152 -7.08 -19.25 23.03
C ALA A 152 -5.86 -19.09 23.95
N GLU A 153 -6.02 -18.42 25.09
CA GLU A 153 -4.98 -18.27 26.10
C GLU A 153 -4.69 -19.61 26.80
N PRO A 154 -3.40 -19.93 27.07
CA PRO A 154 -3.04 -21.13 27.81
C PRO A 154 -3.79 -21.26 29.15
N GLY A 155 -4.43 -22.42 29.36
CA GLY A 155 -5.23 -22.69 30.55
C GLY A 155 -6.68 -22.18 30.50
N SER A 156 -7.10 -21.50 29.41
CA SER A 156 -8.51 -21.16 29.20
C SER A 156 -9.36 -22.40 28.90
N PRO A 157 -10.69 -22.35 29.13
CA PRO A 157 -11.58 -23.47 28.78
C PRO A 157 -11.45 -23.90 27.32
N GLU A 158 -11.35 -22.95 26.39
CA GLU A 158 -11.18 -23.19 24.97
C GLU A 158 -9.83 -23.84 24.66
N TRP A 159 -8.75 -23.38 25.27
CA TRP A 159 -7.43 -23.99 25.15
C TRP A 159 -7.42 -25.44 25.62
N ARG A 160 -8.09 -25.73 26.77
CA ARG A 160 -8.21 -27.11 27.30
C ARG A 160 -9.04 -28.03 26.39
N GLU A 161 -10.09 -27.46 25.76
CA GLU A 161 -10.88 -28.21 24.78
C GLU A 161 -10.03 -28.61 23.57
N ILE A 162 -9.28 -27.68 23.01
CA ILE A 162 -8.34 -27.94 21.92
C ILE A 162 -7.27 -28.94 22.33
N ALA A 163 -6.68 -28.77 23.51
CA ALA A 163 -5.67 -29.71 24.02
C ALA A 163 -6.19 -31.14 24.12
N ARG A 164 -7.39 -31.33 24.64
CA ARG A 164 -8.02 -32.67 24.71
C ARG A 164 -8.32 -33.24 23.32
N ALA A 165 -8.79 -32.39 22.39
CA ALA A 165 -9.03 -32.80 21.01
C ALA A 165 -7.75 -33.29 20.32
N LEU A 166 -6.63 -32.59 20.53
CA LEU A 166 -5.32 -32.99 20.02
C LEU A 166 -4.77 -34.25 20.70
N CYS A 167 -5.04 -34.44 22.00
CA CYS A 167 -4.72 -35.71 22.68
C CYS A 167 -5.51 -36.91 22.12
N HIS A 168 -6.78 -36.69 21.74
CA HIS A 168 -7.55 -37.70 21.01
C HIS A 168 -6.89 -38.04 19.68
N ALA A 169 -6.48 -37.03 18.93
CA ALA A 169 -5.83 -37.23 17.63
C ALA A 169 -4.50 -37.97 17.74
N GLU A 170 -3.69 -37.64 18.74
CA GLU A 170 -2.41 -38.34 18.98
C GLU A 170 -2.63 -39.81 19.37
N LEU A 171 -3.59 -40.08 20.26
CA LEU A 171 -3.92 -41.44 20.68
C LEU A 171 -4.45 -42.31 19.52
N GLU A 172 -5.33 -41.76 18.68
CA GLU A 172 -5.82 -42.42 17.47
C GLU A 172 -4.71 -42.68 16.44
N ALA A 173 -3.81 -41.73 16.25
CA ALA A 173 -2.66 -41.89 15.35
C ALA A 173 -1.74 -43.05 15.86
N LEU A 174 -1.47 -43.10 17.17
CA LEU A 174 -0.68 -44.18 17.76
C LEU A 174 -1.36 -45.53 17.60
N ALA A 175 -2.70 -45.62 17.70
CA ALA A 175 -3.44 -46.85 17.45
C ALA A 175 -3.27 -47.32 15.99
N ARG A 176 -3.34 -46.38 15.01
CA ARG A 176 -3.08 -46.68 13.59
C ARG A 176 -1.64 -47.12 13.34
N VAL A 177 -0.67 -46.47 14.01
CA VAL A 177 0.74 -46.88 13.92
C VAL A 177 0.92 -48.33 14.41
N ALA A 178 0.27 -48.72 15.53
CA ALA A 178 0.31 -50.09 16.04
C ALA A 178 -0.25 -51.09 15.03
N GLU A 179 -1.41 -50.84 14.44
CA GLU A 179 -2.00 -51.68 13.40
C GLU A 179 -1.09 -51.80 12.16
N ARG A 180 -0.48 -50.70 11.74
CA ARG A 180 0.46 -50.68 10.62
C ARG A 180 1.75 -51.47 10.91
N ASP A 181 2.18 -51.52 12.17
CA ASP A 181 3.32 -52.36 12.59
C ASP A 181 3.01 -53.84 12.43
N GLU A 182 1.73 -54.22 12.54
CA GLU A 182 1.22 -55.57 12.28
C GLU A 182 0.89 -55.84 10.79
N GLY A 183 1.06 -54.79 9.93
CA GLY A 183 0.80 -54.89 8.48
C GLY A 183 -0.61 -54.48 8.05
N ASP A 184 -1.46 -54.01 8.97
CA ASP A 184 -2.81 -53.52 8.65
C ASP A 184 -2.83 -52.02 8.43
N PHE A 185 -3.04 -51.60 7.18
CA PHE A 185 -3.14 -50.20 6.76
C PHE A 185 -4.58 -49.71 6.53
N ASN A 186 -5.59 -50.56 6.82
CA ASN A 186 -7.00 -50.24 6.54
C ASN A 186 -7.72 -49.60 7.73
N GLY A 187 -7.03 -49.40 8.86
CA GLY A 187 -7.60 -48.84 10.07
C GLY A 187 -8.13 -47.40 9.86
N THR A 188 -9.34 -47.16 10.33
CA THR A 188 -9.99 -45.84 10.30
C THR A 188 -10.12 -45.28 11.72
N PRO A 189 -10.19 -43.94 11.91
CA PRO A 189 -10.33 -43.37 13.24
C PRO A 189 -11.64 -43.82 13.90
N SER A 190 -11.55 -44.23 15.16
CA SER A 190 -12.69 -44.63 15.99
C SER A 190 -13.29 -43.42 16.74
N SER A 191 -12.50 -42.42 17.04
CA SER A 191 -12.93 -41.23 17.78
C SER A 191 -13.86 -40.35 16.94
N PRO A 192 -15.09 -40.04 17.42
CA PRO A 192 -16.05 -39.20 16.70
C PRO A 192 -15.49 -37.82 16.36
N ILE A 193 -14.65 -37.24 17.23
CA ILE A 193 -14.07 -35.92 17.04
C ILE A 193 -13.19 -35.83 15.78
N ILE A 194 -12.66 -36.95 15.30
CA ILE A 194 -11.84 -37.05 14.11
C ILE A 194 -12.66 -37.58 12.93
N LYS A 195 -13.47 -38.60 13.16
CA LYS A 195 -14.28 -39.28 12.14
C LYS A 195 -15.32 -38.33 11.52
N ASP A 196 -15.97 -37.53 12.37
CA ASP A 196 -17.06 -36.63 11.96
C ASP A 196 -16.56 -35.21 11.62
N ALA A 197 -15.27 -34.98 11.74
CA ALA A 197 -14.68 -33.68 11.37
C ALA A 197 -14.73 -33.49 9.86
N HIS A 198 -15.30 -32.37 9.44
CA HIS A 198 -15.18 -31.95 8.05
C HIS A 198 -13.78 -31.31 7.84
N PRO A 199 -13.07 -31.67 6.75
CA PRO A 199 -11.82 -30.98 6.43
C PRO A 199 -12.08 -29.47 6.36
N PRO A 200 -11.12 -28.63 6.82
CA PRO A 200 -11.22 -27.20 6.61
C PRO A 200 -11.36 -26.96 5.11
N GLU A 201 -12.25 -26.06 4.73
CA GLU A 201 -12.24 -25.51 3.36
C GLU A 201 -10.81 -25.06 3.06
N GLU A 202 -10.28 -25.43 1.90
CA GLU A 202 -8.95 -24.99 1.50
C GLU A 202 -8.89 -23.47 1.64
N ALA A 203 -7.98 -22.99 2.49
CA ALA A 203 -7.79 -21.56 2.65
C ALA A 203 -7.44 -20.99 1.26
N PRO A 204 -8.14 -19.96 0.78
CA PRO A 204 -7.87 -19.40 -0.53
C PRO A 204 -6.38 -19.02 -0.62
N GLU A 205 -5.77 -19.25 -1.78
CA GLU A 205 -4.37 -18.89 -1.99
C GLU A 205 -4.11 -17.43 -1.61
N PRO A 206 -2.98 -17.15 -0.93
CA PRO A 206 -2.66 -15.78 -0.51
C PRO A 206 -2.53 -14.85 -1.72
N VAL A 207 -3.25 -13.74 -1.70
CA VAL A 207 -3.23 -12.74 -2.77
C VAL A 207 -2.42 -11.52 -2.33
N SER A 208 -1.17 -11.39 -2.82
CA SER A 208 -0.28 -10.30 -2.42
C SER A 208 -0.83 -8.91 -2.81
N LEU A 209 -1.09 -8.04 -1.84
CA LEU A 209 -1.47 -6.62 -2.05
C LEU A 209 -0.42 -5.85 -2.85
N LYS A 210 0.87 -6.12 -2.61
CA LYS A 210 1.98 -5.51 -3.34
C LYS A 210 1.95 -5.91 -4.82
N ARG A 211 1.72 -7.19 -5.10
CA ARG A 211 1.62 -7.69 -6.48
C ARG A 211 0.36 -7.16 -7.16
N LEU A 212 -0.79 -7.19 -6.47
CA LEU A 212 -2.02 -6.59 -7.00
C LEU A 212 -1.82 -5.12 -7.38
N TRP A 213 -1.13 -4.35 -6.53
CA TRP A 213 -0.84 -2.94 -6.83
C TRP A 213 0.04 -2.78 -8.07
N ALA A 214 1.10 -3.58 -8.21
CA ALA A 214 1.98 -3.54 -9.37
C ALA A 214 1.23 -3.87 -10.67
N ASP A 215 0.42 -4.93 -10.66
CA ASP A 215 -0.41 -5.35 -11.80
C ASP A 215 -1.43 -4.26 -12.18
N TYR A 216 -2.10 -3.69 -11.16
CA TYR A 216 -3.05 -2.59 -11.33
C TYR A 216 -2.39 -1.35 -11.96
N VAL A 217 -1.21 -0.94 -11.47
CA VAL A 217 -0.46 0.18 -12.04
C VAL A 217 -0.08 -0.09 -13.48
N THR A 218 0.40 -1.30 -13.80
CA THR A 218 0.76 -1.69 -15.17
C THR A 218 -0.44 -1.56 -16.12
N MET A 219 -1.59 -2.09 -15.75
CA MET A 219 -2.82 -1.96 -16.52
C MET A 219 -3.23 -0.49 -16.70
N ARG A 220 -3.16 0.30 -15.62
CA ARG A 220 -3.49 1.74 -15.66
C ARG A 220 -2.54 2.54 -16.55
N GLN A 221 -1.28 2.15 -16.62
CA GLN A 221 -0.30 2.77 -17.52
C GLN A 221 -0.57 2.44 -18.98
N GLN A 222 -0.96 1.21 -19.28
CA GLN A 222 -1.37 0.79 -20.64
C GLN A 222 -2.57 1.62 -21.15
N THR A 223 -3.46 2.04 -20.27
CA THR A 223 -4.59 2.93 -20.60
C THR A 223 -4.25 4.43 -20.51
N GLY A 224 -2.96 4.79 -20.46
CA GLY A 224 -2.49 6.18 -20.42
C GLY A 224 -2.65 6.89 -19.06
N SER A 225 -3.07 6.15 -18.03
CA SER A 225 -3.23 6.68 -16.65
C SER A 225 -2.00 6.38 -15.79
N MET A 226 -1.92 6.95 -14.57
CA MET A 226 -0.83 6.69 -13.60
C MET A 226 0.59 6.80 -14.19
N ARG A 227 0.85 7.84 -14.97
CA ARG A 227 2.16 8.10 -15.62
C ARG A 227 3.32 8.23 -14.62
N ASP A 228 3.01 8.55 -13.35
CA ASP A 228 3.99 8.60 -12.24
C ASP A 228 4.37 7.21 -11.71
N GLY A 229 3.90 6.12 -12.34
CA GLY A 229 4.08 4.74 -11.85
C GLY A 229 3.30 4.46 -10.57
N GLY A 230 2.21 5.20 -10.32
CA GLY A 230 1.36 5.02 -9.16
C GLY A 230 2.00 5.43 -7.82
N LYS A 231 3.14 6.14 -7.84
CA LYS A 231 3.92 6.49 -6.62
C LYS A 231 3.11 7.23 -5.57
N GLN A 232 2.30 8.20 -5.99
CA GLN A 232 1.51 9.01 -5.05
C GLN A 232 0.35 8.24 -4.41
N LEU A 233 -0.27 7.34 -5.17
CA LEU A 233 -1.40 6.55 -4.72
C LEU A 233 -0.95 5.26 -4.01
N GLY A 234 0.17 4.69 -4.41
CA GLY A 234 0.75 3.48 -3.82
C GLY A 234 1.02 3.60 -2.32
N LEU A 235 1.28 4.82 -1.83
CA LEU A 235 1.40 5.08 -0.40
C LEU A 235 0.16 4.63 0.40
N ALA A 236 -1.03 4.64 -0.21
CA ALA A 236 -2.24 4.17 0.47
C ALA A 236 -2.21 2.65 0.69
N VAL A 237 -1.73 1.89 -0.29
CA VAL A 237 -1.60 0.43 -0.20
C VAL A 237 -0.50 0.05 0.79
N GLU A 238 0.64 0.74 0.76
CA GLU A 238 1.72 0.51 1.73
C GLU A 238 1.26 0.77 3.17
N LYS A 239 0.60 1.91 3.43
CA LYS A 239 0.06 2.20 4.76
C LYS A 239 -1.01 1.22 5.22
N LEU A 240 -1.79 0.65 4.30
CA LEU A 240 -2.72 -0.43 4.65
C LEU A 240 -1.96 -1.68 5.06
N ARG A 241 -0.95 -2.10 4.28
CA ARG A 241 -0.10 -3.27 4.58
C ARG A 241 0.61 -3.14 5.92
N GLU A 242 1.19 -1.97 6.18
CA GLU A 242 1.83 -1.66 7.47
C GLU A 242 0.83 -1.78 8.64
N PHE A 243 -0.38 -1.27 8.47
CA PHE A 243 -1.42 -1.31 9.49
C PHE A 243 -1.90 -2.72 9.79
N VAL A 244 -2.23 -3.51 8.74
CA VAL A 244 -2.72 -4.89 8.90
C VAL A 244 -1.59 -5.90 9.14
N ARG A 245 -0.33 -5.50 8.99
CA ARG A 245 0.89 -6.30 9.22
C ARG A 245 0.97 -7.57 8.37
N HIS A 246 0.33 -7.59 7.21
CA HIS A 246 0.43 -8.66 6.23
C HIS A 246 0.25 -8.16 4.81
N ASP A 247 0.60 -8.99 3.82
CA ASP A 247 0.51 -8.67 2.39
C ASP A 247 -0.61 -9.44 1.66
N ASP A 248 -1.52 -10.08 2.39
CA ASP A 248 -2.56 -10.91 1.81
C ASP A 248 -3.90 -10.18 1.73
N ALA A 249 -4.37 -9.89 0.50
CA ALA A 249 -5.63 -9.22 0.22
C ALA A 249 -6.87 -10.09 0.51
N ALA A 250 -6.72 -11.43 0.36
CA ALA A 250 -7.82 -12.37 0.65
C ALA A 250 -8.17 -12.41 2.14
N ARG A 251 -7.23 -12.01 3.00
CA ARG A 251 -7.41 -11.93 4.46
C ARG A 251 -8.02 -10.63 4.95
N LEU A 252 -8.12 -9.62 4.09
CA LEU A 252 -8.70 -8.33 4.48
C LEU A 252 -10.18 -8.50 4.80
N THR A 253 -10.59 -7.88 5.90
CA THR A 253 -12.00 -7.78 6.27
C THR A 253 -12.49 -6.34 6.22
N LYS A 254 -13.79 -6.15 6.17
CA LYS A 254 -14.40 -4.82 6.32
C LYS A 254 -14.00 -4.14 7.63
N LYS A 255 -13.82 -4.91 8.72
CA LYS A 255 -13.38 -4.40 10.03
C LYS A 255 -11.97 -3.82 9.94
N ASP A 256 -11.05 -4.48 9.24
CA ASP A 256 -9.67 -3.99 9.03
C ASP A 256 -9.67 -2.65 8.31
N ILE A 257 -10.47 -2.51 7.25
CA ILE A 257 -10.57 -1.25 6.50
C ILE A 257 -11.19 -0.14 7.35
N MET A 258 -12.18 -0.45 8.19
CA MET A 258 -12.77 0.52 9.12
C MET A 258 -11.76 0.95 10.19
N ALA A 259 -11.06 0.02 10.82
CA ALA A 259 -10.03 0.31 11.82
C ALA A 259 -8.87 1.13 11.21
N TRP A 260 -8.43 0.78 10.01
CA TRP A 260 -7.43 1.54 9.27
C TRP A 260 -7.89 2.97 8.94
N ARG A 261 -9.14 3.16 8.50
CA ARG A 261 -9.74 4.48 8.31
C ARG A 261 -9.66 5.32 9.58
N ASP A 262 -10.05 4.74 10.72
CA ASP A 262 -10.09 5.44 12.00
C ASP A 262 -8.66 5.75 12.51
N HIS A 263 -7.70 4.87 12.22
CA HIS A 263 -6.28 5.13 12.46
C HIS A 263 -5.77 6.31 11.63
N LEU A 264 -6.08 6.37 10.33
CA LEU A 264 -5.68 7.47 9.45
C LEU A 264 -6.28 8.82 9.87
N LEU A 265 -7.50 8.84 10.39
CA LEU A 265 -8.18 10.06 10.86
C LEU A 265 -7.48 10.71 12.06
N LYS A 266 -6.64 10.00 12.80
CA LYS A 266 -5.84 10.59 13.89
C LYS A 266 -4.81 11.61 13.40
N SER A 267 -4.36 11.50 12.16
CA SER A 267 -3.29 12.34 11.58
C SER A 267 -3.65 13.03 10.27
N LEU A 268 -4.73 12.61 9.61
CA LEU A 268 -5.12 13.10 8.29
C LEU A 268 -6.54 13.65 8.29
N SER A 269 -6.81 14.62 7.41
CA SER A 269 -8.16 15.15 7.23
C SER A 269 -9.12 14.10 6.66
N ALA A 270 -10.39 14.14 7.07
CA ALA A 270 -11.46 13.28 6.55
C ALA A 270 -11.56 13.33 5.00
N GLN A 271 -11.30 14.50 4.41
CA GLN A 271 -11.24 14.68 2.96
C GLN A 271 -10.11 13.84 2.34
N THR A 272 -8.91 13.87 2.92
CA THR A 272 -7.75 13.12 2.43
C THR A 272 -7.97 11.61 2.59
N VAL A 273 -8.45 11.17 3.75
CA VAL A 273 -8.76 9.76 4.01
C VAL A 273 -9.79 9.25 3.00
N SER A 274 -10.88 9.98 2.78
CA SER A 274 -11.94 9.57 1.86
C SER A 274 -11.49 9.58 0.39
N SER A 275 -10.86 10.69 -0.09
CA SER A 275 -10.62 10.92 -1.52
C SER A 275 -9.32 10.33 -2.03
N LYS A 276 -8.36 10.03 -1.16
CA LYS A 276 -7.07 9.44 -1.53
C LYS A 276 -6.96 7.99 -1.02
N TYR A 277 -7.00 7.80 0.29
CA TYR A 277 -6.69 6.49 0.88
C TYR A 277 -7.78 5.45 0.60
N LEU A 278 -9.00 5.68 1.06
CA LEU A 278 -10.11 4.75 0.82
C LEU A 278 -10.44 4.61 -0.66
N SER A 279 -10.38 5.71 -1.42
CA SER A 279 -10.64 5.66 -2.87
C SER A 279 -9.63 4.79 -3.61
N THR A 280 -8.34 4.88 -3.27
CA THR A 280 -7.28 4.08 -3.91
C THR A 280 -7.44 2.60 -3.60
N VAL A 281 -7.61 2.24 -2.31
CA VAL A 281 -7.80 0.84 -1.91
C VAL A 281 -9.07 0.26 -2.52
N ARG A 282 -10.18 1.01 -2.53
CA ARG A 282 -11.43 0.57 -3.17
C ARG A 282 -11.25 0.32 -4.66
N SER A 283 -10.56 1.21 -5.37
CA SER A 283 -10.29 1.03 -6.80
C SER A 283 -9.41 -0.16 -7.10
N LEU A 284 -8.40 -0.42 -6.26
CA LEU A 284 -7.54 -1.60 -6.37
C LEU A 284 -8.34 -2.89 -6.18
N LEU A 285 -9.13 -2.96 -5.09
CA LEU A 285 -9.90 -4.15 -4.77
C LEU A 285 -11.06 -4.37 -5.76
N ASN A 286 -11.68 -3.31 -6.31
CA ASN A 286 -12.65 -3.46 -7.42
C ASN A 286 -12.00 -4.10 -8.63
N TRP A 287 -10.84 -3.59 -9.04
CA TRP A 287 -10.10 -4.17 -10.15
C TRP A 287 -9.71 -5.63 -9.89
N ALA A 288 -9.32 -5.96 -8.66
CA ALA A 288 -9.00 -7.34 -8.29
C ALA A 288 -10.21 -8.28 -8.40
N VAL A 289 -11.42 -7.79 -8.06
CA VAL A 289 -12.68 -8.54 -8.24
C VAL A 289 -13.04 -8.66 -9.72
N GLU A 290 -12.93 -7.56 -10.49
CA GLU A 290 -13.19 -7.56 -11.94
C GLU A 290 -12.27 -8.50 -12.73
N ASN A 291 -11.11 -8.88 -12.15
CA ASN A 291 -10.13 -9.80 -12.74
C ASN A 291 -10.04 -11.16 -12.02
N ASP A 292 -11.08 -11.55 -11.30
CA ASP A 292 -11.23 -12.84 -10.60
C ASP A 292 -10.08 -13.16 -9.62
N LYS A 293 -9.37 -12.12 -9.12
CA LYS A 293 -8.29 -12.27 -8.13
C LYS A 293 -8.81 -12.27 -6.70
N LEU A 294 -9.99 -11.72 -6.47
CA LEU A 294 -10.68 -11.68 -5.18
C LEU A 294 -12.17 -11.93 -5.37
N PRO A 295 -12.85 -12.61 -4.44
CA PRO A 295 -14.28 -12.89 -4.54
C PRO A 295 -15.13 -11.64 -4.32
N GLU A 296 -14.68 -10.69 -3.48
CA GLU A 296 -15.42 -9.47 -3.14
C GLU A 296 -14.50 -8.31 -2.80
N ASN A 297 -15.05 -7.09 -2.85
CA ASN A 297 -14.37 -5.88 -2.38
C ASN A 297 -14.85 -5.48 -0.98
N VAL A 298 -14.11 -5.87 0.04
CA VAL A 298 -14.40 -5.55 1.45
C VAL A 298 -14.36 -4.05 1.78
N ALA A 299 -13.74 -3.21 0.93
CA ALA A 299 -13.70 -1.76 1.09
C ALA A 299 -14.89 -1.04 0.42
N ALA A 300 -15.72 -1.72 -0.38
CA ALA A 300 -16.78 -1.09 -1.19
C ALA A 300 -17.76 -0.26 -0.34
N SER A 301 -18.19 -0.79 0.78
CA SER A 301 -19.17 -0.15 1.67
C SER A 301 -18.56 0.75 2.75
N VAL A 302 -17.21 0.78 2.90
CA VAL A 302 -16.56 1.62 3.91
C VAL A 302 -16.48 3.06 3.41
N LYS A 303 -17.18 3.95 4.07
CA LYS A 303 -17.26 5.38 3.71
C LYS A 303 -16.67 6.25 4.82
N GLN A 304 -16.17 7.41 4.43
CA GLN A 304 -15.80 8.50 5.32
C GLN A 304 -16.57 9.75 4.93
N ALA A 305 -17.40 10.23 5.85
CA ALA A 305 -18.09 11.49 5.67
C ALA A 305 -17.10 12.65 5.56
N LYS A 306 -17.36 13.55 4.64
CA LYS A 306 -16.54 14.76 4.45
C LYS A 306 -17.24 15.93 5.10
N PRO A 307 -16.53 16.82 5.80
CA PRO A 307 -17.14 18.02 6.33
C PRO A 307 -17.73 18.84 5.17
N LYS A 308 -18.91 19.38 5.36
CA LYS A 308 -19.47 20.36 4.42
C LYS A 308 -18.53 21.56 4.40
N ARG A 309 -17.99 21.87 3.21
CA ARG A 309 -17.13 23.03 3.04
C ARG A 309 -18.02 24.28 3.05
N VAL A 310 -17.88 25.11 4.06
CA VAL A 310 -18.46 26.44 4.08
C VAL A 310 -17.61 27.29 3.11
N GLN A 311 -18.25 27.80 2.06
CA GLN A 311 -17.60 28.69 1.11
C GLN A 311 -17.85 30.12 1.60
N ALA A 312 -16.85 30.73 2.24
CA ALA A 312 -16.96 32.08 2.80
C ALA A 312 -16.79 33.19 1.76
N ARG A 313 -16.26 32.86 0.56
CA ARG A 313 -16.01 33.80 -0.55
C ARG A 313 -15.98 33.08 -1.88
N GLU A 314 -15.97 33.81 -2.97
CA GLU A 314 -15.72 33.28 -4.31
C GLU A 314 -14.32 32.64 -4.44
N LYS A 315 -14.20 31.65 -5.32
CA LYS A 315 -12.96 30.92 -5.54
C LYS A 315 -11.97 31.65 -6.43
N GLY A 316 -12.45 32.61 -7.23
CA GLY A 316 -11.66 33.47 -8.08
C GLY A 316 -11.06 34.67 -7.32
N PHE A 317 -10.08 35.29 -7.92
CA PHE A 317 -9.61 36.60 -7.46
C PHE A 317 -10.64 37.70 -7.79
N THR A 318 -10.85 38.64 -6.89
CA THR A 318 -11.58 39.88 -7.15
C THR A 318 -10.77 40.78 -8.09
N ASP A 319 -11.37 41.89 -8.61
CA ASP A 319 -10.67 42.84 -9.48
C ASP A 319 -9.47 43.47 -8.78
N ALA A 320 -9.65 43.90 -7.52
CA ALA A 320 -8.58 44.48 -6.72
C ALA A 320 -7.42 43.50 -6.45
N GLU A 321 -7.74 42.26 -6.12
CA GLU A 321 -6.75 41.20 -5.90
C GLU A 321 -5.99 40.86 -7.18
N ALA A 322 -6.70 40.69 -8.30
CA ALA A 322 -6.10 40.44 -9.60
C ALA A 322 -5.15 41.56 -10.00
N LEU A 323 -5.59 42.83 -9.87
CA LEU A 323 -4.76 43.98 -10.17
C LEU A 323 -3.52 44.05 -9.27
N LYS A 324 -3.67 43.84 -7.96
CA LYS A 324 -2.54 43.80 -7.00
C LYS A 324 -1.49 42.76 -7.41
N ILE A 325 -1.93 41.54 -7.77
CA ILE A 325 -1.03 40.47 -8.20
C ILE A 325 -0.34 40.80 -9.51
N LEU A 326 -1.08 41.32 -10.49
CA LEU A 326 -0.52 41.63 -11.81
C LEU A 326 0.48 42.83 -11.74
N LYS A 327 0.21 43.85 -10.93
CA LYS A 327 1.17 44.92 -10.66
C LYS A 327 2.44 44.39 -9.98
N ALA A 328 2.29 43.54 -8.95
CA ALA A 328 3.42 42.91 -8.29
C ALA A 328 4.24 42.00 -9.23
N SER A 329 3.58 41.32 -10.17
CA SER A 329 4.25 40.50 -11.19
C SER A 329 5.00 41.35 -12.20
N ARG A 330 4.38 42.44 -12.66
CA ARG A 330 4.98 43.38 -13.62
C ARG A 330 6.24 44.05 -13.06
N LEU A 331 6.17 44.49 -11.81
CA LEU A 331 7.24 45.20 -11.12
C LEU A 331 8.22 44.26 -10.39
N TYR A 332 8.09 42.94 -10.59
CA TYR A 332 8.92 41.98 -9.86
C TYR A 332 10.40 42.17 -10.17
N MET A 333 11.16 42.44 -9.13
CA MET A 333 12.63 42.49 -9.18
C MET A 333 13.20 41.41 -8.26
N PRO A 334 14.13 40.55 -8.75
CA PRO A 334 14.75 39.54 -7.93
C PRO A 334 15.63 40.17 -6.84
N HIS A 335 15.65 39.56 -5.68
CA HIS A 335 16.49 39.99 -4.58
C HIS A 335 17.98 39.82 -4.93
N LYS A 336 18.78 40.83 -4.63
CA LYS A 336 20.24 40.80 -4.72
C LYS A 336 20.81 40.56 -3.33
N ASP A 337 21.76 39.65 -3.20
CA ASP A 337 22.50 39.43 -1.95
C ASP A 337 23.42 40.62 -1.65
N GLU A 338 24.09 40.61 -0.49
CA GLU A 338 25.02 41.67 -0.06
C GLU A 338 26.15 41.92 -1.07
N ALA A 339 26.49 40.93 -1.89
CA ALA A 339 27.48 41.03 -2.96
C ALA A 339 26.86 41.44 -4.31
N GLY A 340 25.58 41.87 -4.34
CA GLY A 340 24.88 42.30 -5.54
C GLY A 340 24.45 41.16 -6.49
N ARG A 341 24.60 39.91 -6.11
CA ARG A 341 24.32 38.75 -6.96
C ARG A 341 22.87 38.29 -6.84
N ILE A 342 22.26 37.98 -7.98
CA ILE A 342 20.92 37.40 -8.06
C ILE A 342 21.07 35.87 -7.94
N ARG A 343 20.55 35.30 -6.86
CA ARG A 343 20.55 33.84 -6.62
C ARG A 343 19.33 33.14 -7.20
N GLU A 344 18.27 33.91 -7.45
CA GLU A 344 17.06 33.34 -8.03
C GLU A 344 17.29 32.94 -9.49
N LYS A 345 16.79 31.76 -9.85
CA LYS A 345 16.97 31.21 -11.21
C LYS A 345 16.17 32.04 -12.24
N PRO A 346 16.72 32.32 -13.43
CA PRO A 346 16.07 33.17 -14.46
C PRO A 346 14.64 32.67 -14.81
N HIS A 347 14.44 31.38 -14.94
CA HIS A 347 13.13 30.81 -15.24
C HIS A 347 12.10 31.05 -14.13
N MET A 348 12.50 31.15 -12.85
CA MET A 348 11.60 31.50 -11.75
C MET A 348 11.22 32.99 -11.78
N ILE A 349 12.17 33.86 -12.14
CA ILE A 349 11.91 35.29 -12.37
C ILE A 349 10.90 35.44 -13.51
N ALA A 350 11.14 34.74 -14.63
CA ALA A 350 10.22 34.73 -15.76
C ALA A 350 8.83 34.19 -15.38
N ALA A 351 8.77 33.12 -14.59
CA ALA A 351 7.51 32.56 -14.13
C ALA A 351 6.71 33.55 -13.26
N LYS A 352 7.35 34.27 -12.33
CA LYS A 352 6.70 35.30 -11.50
C LYS A 352 6.21 36.48 -12.35
N ARG A 353 6.93 36.84 -13.40
CA ARG A 353 6.56 37.93 -14.29
C ARG A 353 5.39 37.54 -15.21
N TRP A 354 5.40 36.37 -15.82
CA TRP A 354 4.52 36.03 -16.93
C TRP A 354 3.36 35.11 -16.61
N VAL A 355 3.53 34.17 -15.66
CA VAL A 355 2.48 33.16 -15.38
C VAL A 355 1.18 33.77 -14.86
N PRO A 356 1.19 34.81 -13.98
CA PRO A 356 -0.04 35.43 -13.52
C PRO A 356 -0.84 36.11 -14.64
N ILE A 357 -0.20 36.86 -15.55
CA ILE A 357 -0.91 37.55 -16.63
C ILE A 357 -1.44 36.53 -17.67
N LEU A 358 -0.66 35.50 -18.00
CA LEU A 358 -1.13 34.39 -18.86
C LEU A 358 -2.35 33.70 -18.23
N GLY A 359 -2.30 33.44 -16.92
CA GLY A 359 -3.42 32.87 -16.19
C GLY A 359 -4.66 33.75 -16.17
N ALA A 360 -4.49 35.08 -16.04
CA ALA A 360 -5.58 36.04 -16.00
C ALA A 360 -6.39 36.07 -17.31
N PHE A 361 -5.71 36.00 -18.44
CA PHE A 361 -6.35 36.13 -19.77
C PHE A 361 -6.69 34.79 -20.45
N THR A 362 -6.21 33.66 -19.94
CA THR A 362 -6.48 32.37 -20.56
C THR A 362 -7.28 31.40 -19.65
N GLY A 363 -7.23 31.61 -18.34
CA GLY A 363 -7.83 30.71 -17.39
C GLY A 363 -7.28 29.27 -17.46
N THR A 364 -6.14 29.05 -18.12
CA THR A 364 -5.48 27.74 -18.23
C THR A 364 -4.96 27.28 -16.86
N ARG A 365 -4.71 25.99 -16.71
CA ARG A 365 -4.10 25.47 -15.46
C ARG A 365 -2.67 25.99 -15.34
N VAL A 366 -2.29 26.41 -14.16
CA VAL A 366 -0.95 26.96 -13.94
C VAL A 366 0.16 26.00 -14.38
N THR A 367 -0.01 24.69 -14.19
CA THR A 367 0.95 23.68 -14.65
C THR A 367 1.03 23.61 -16.18
N GLU A 368 -0.06 23.88 -16.90
CA GLU A 368 -0.06 23.96 -18.36
C GLU A 368 0.66 25.21 -18.85
N ILE A 369 0.61 26.32 -18.10
CA ILE A 369 1.38 27.52 -18.40
C ILE A 369 2.87 27.29 -18.09
N THR A 370 3.19 26.75 -16.92
CA THR A 370 4.59 26.57 -16.50
C THR A 370 5.38 25.53 -17.32
N GLN A 371 4.70 24.70 -18.11
CA GLN A 371 5.33 23.75 -19.03
C GLN A 371 5.47 24.28 -20.47
N LEU A 372 4.98 25.49 -20.78
CA LEU A 372 5.12 26.10 -22.11
C LEU A 372 6.58 26.19 -22.53
N ARG A 373 6.83 25.87 -23.80
CA ARG A 373 8.13 25.96 -24.46
C ARG A 373 8.10 27.13 -25.47
N LYS A 374 9.26 27.57 -25.90
CA LYS A 374 9.38 28.58 -26.95
C LYS A 374 8.62 28.18 -28.22
N GLU A 375 8.80 26.94 -28.65
CA GLU A 375 8.20 26.36 -29.86
C GLU A 375 6.66 26.19 -29.76
N ASP A 376 6.09 26.33 -28.58
CA ASP A 376 4.65 26.29 -28.36
C ASP A 376 3.98 27.66 -28.59
N ILE A 377 4.76 28.73 -28.74
CA ILE A 377 4.28 30.09 -28.97
C ILE A 377 4.58 30.48 -30.40
N ARG A 378 3.56 30.87 -31.12
CA ARG A 378 3.70 31.29 -32.51
C ARG A 378 2.82 32.51 -32.85
N GLN A 379 3.17 33.24 -33.90
CA GLN A 379 2.35 34.29 -34.47
C GLN A 379 1.61 33.78 -35.71
N GLU A 380 0.31 34.01 -35.76
CA GLU A 380 -0.53 33.74 -36.94
C GLU A 380 -1.27 35.06 -37.31
N GLY A 381 -0.85 35.70 -38.39
CA GLY A 381 -1.32 37.04 -38.74
C GLY A 381 -1.01 38.06 -37.62
N ASP A 382 -2.02 38.78 -37.18
CA ASP A 382 -1.90 39.76 -36.09
C ASP A 382 -2.02 39.14 -34.68
N HIS A 383 -2.17 37.83 -34.58
CA HIS A 383 -2.45 37.18 -33.31
C HIS A 383 -1.32 36.25 -32.88
N TRP A 384 -1.03 36.28 -31.59
CA TRP A 384 -0.14 35.33 -30.95
C TRP A 384 -0.94 34.20 -30.33
N ILE A 385 -0.46 32.98 -30.50
CA ILE A 385 -1.15 31.73 -30.10
C ILE A 385 -0.20 30.88 -29.25
N ALA A 386 -0.70 30.41 -28.12
CA ALA A 386 -0.03 29.43 -27.28
C ALA A 386 -0.66 28.05 -27.56
N ARG A 387 0.16 27.07 -27.95
CA ARG A 387 -0.22 25.68 -28.10
C ARG A 387 0.04 24.94 -26.77
N LEU A 388 -1.01 24.51 -26.14
CA LEU A 388 -0.93 23.65 -24.97
C LEU A 388 -0.98 22.20 -25.44
N THR A 389 0.16 21.50 -25.35
CA THR A 389 0.35 20.16 -25.92
C THR A 389 0.82 19.15 -24.87
N PRO A 390 0.39 17.85 -24.99
CA PRO A 390 0.94 16.78 -24.16
C PRO A 390 2.44 16.60 -24.30
N ASP A 391 3.04 17.00 -25.42
CA ASP A 391 4.48 16.89 -25.70
C ASP A 391 5.34 17.75 -24.76
N ALA A 392 4.78 18.86 -24.25
CA ALA A 392 5.43 19.71 -23.27
C ALA A 392 5.29 19.18 -21.83
N GLY A 393 4.45 18.17 -21.60
CA GLY A 393 4.18 17.62 -20.28
C GLY A 393 2.88 16.84 -20.19
N THR A 394 2.02 17.17 -19.21
CA THR A 394 0.69 16.54 -19.06
C THR A 394 -0.43 17.53 -19.33
N ILE A 395 -1.36 17.15 -20.19
CA ILE A 395 -2.67 17.78 -20.31
C ILE A 395 -3.73 16.81 -19.81
N LYS A 396 -4.62 17.27 -18.95
CA LYS A 396 -5.63 16.44 -18.31
C LYS A 396 -6.55 15.74 -19.31
N THR A 397 -6.82 16.37 -20.46
CA THR A 397 -7.66 15.82 -21.55
C THR A 397 -6.89 14.90 -22.49
N GLY A 398 -5.55 14.92 -22.47
CA GLY A 398 -4.71 14.17 -23.40
C GLY A 398 -4.58 14.78 -24.80
N GLU A 399 -5.33 15.83 -25.10
CA GLU A 399 -5.39 16.49 -26.42
C GLU A 399 -4.73 17.88 -26.37
N TYR A 400 -4.08 18.28 -27.46
CA TYR A 400 -3.58 19.65 -27.60
C TYR A 400 -4.72 20.63 -27.79
N ARG A 401 -4.46 21.90 -27.45
CA ARG A 401 -5.33 23.02 -27.79
C ARG A 401 -4.54 24.29 -28.06
N ASP A 402 -5.01 25.05 -29.01
CA ASP A 402 -4.49 26.36 -29.32
C ASP A 402 -5.31 27.42 -28.59
N VAL A 403 -4.63 28.33 -27.89
CA VAL A 403 -5.20 29.41 -27.07
C VAL A 403 -4.63 30.75 -27.57
N PRO A 404 -5.45 31.66 -28.08
CA PRO A 404 -4.96 33.00 -28.48
C PRO A 404 -4.56 33.78 -27.23
N LEU A 405 -3.52 34.59 -27.37
CA LEU A 405 -3.04 35.49 -26.33
C LEU A 405 -3.71 36.85 -26.45
N HIS A 406 -4.11 37.41 -25.29
CA HIS A 406 -4.72 38.75 -25.25
C HIS A 406 -3.71 39.83 -25.66
N PRO A 407 -4.13 40.91 -26.40
CA PRO A 407 -3.23 41.97 -26.85
C PRO A 407 -2.41 42.61 -25.73
N GLN A 408 -2.94 42.67 -24.51
CA GLN A 408 -2.18 43.20 -23.36
C GLN A 408 -0.94 42.37 -23.03
N ILE A 409 -1.00 41.06 -23.17
CA ILE A 409 0.16 40.18 -22.91
C ILE A 409 1.31 40.55 -23.85
N ILE A 410 0.98 40.83 -25.10
CA ILE A 410 1.94 41.22 -26.13
C ILE A 410 2.48 42.64 -25.86
N LYS A 411 1.58 43.59 -25.52
CA LYS A 411 1.95 44.96 -25.13
C LYS A 411 2.90 45.00 -23.92
N GLU A 412 2.80 44.05 -23.01
CA GLU A 412 3.68 43.92 -21.84
C GLU A 412 5.06 43.33 -22.19
N GLY A 413 5.33 42.95 -23.46
CA GLY A 413 6.62 42.47 -23.94
C GLY A 413 6.79 40.96 -23.92
N PHE A 414 5.70 40.19 -23.84
CA PHE A 414 5.80 38.73 -23.81
C PHE A 414 6.35 38.16 -25.14
N ALA A 415 6.03 38.77 -26.28
CA ALA A 415 6.56 38.35 -27.56
C ALA A 415 8.08 38.47 -27.62
N ASP A 416 8.64 39.58 -27.13
CA ASP A 416 10.09 39.78 -27.07
C ASP A 416 10.75 38.79 -26.13
N PHE A 417 10.16 38.53 -24.95
CA PHE A 417 10.63 37.53 -24.02
C PHE A 417 10.71 36.13 -24.67
N VAL A 418 9.69 35.74 -25.46
CA VAL A 418 9.67 34.46 -26.16
C VAL A 418 10.73 34.42 -27.26
N ASN A 419 10.87 35.49 -28.04
CA ASN A 419 11.83 35.58 -29.14
C ASN A 419 13.28 35.47 -28.62
N ASP A 420 13.58 36.08 -27.48
CA ASP A 420 14.90 36.08 -26.84
C ASP A 420 15.21 34.79 -26.11
N ALA A 421 14.19 33.97 -25.80
CA ALA A 421 14.39 32.72 -25.10
C ALA A 421 15.11 31.67 -25.97
N ALA A 422 15.91 30.82 -25.35
CA ALA A 422 16.44 29.62 -26.00
C ALA A 422 15.32 28.60 -26.33
N PRO A 423 15.50 27.75 -27.32
CA PRO A 423 14.57 26.64 -27.57
C PRO A 423 14.32 25.79 -26.31
N GLY A 424 13.08 25.33 -26.12
CA GLY A 424 12.68 24.53 -24.96
C GLY A 424 11.87 25.31 -23.93
N PRO A 425 11.82 24.84 -22.67
CA PRO A 425 10.92 25.38 -21.65
C PRO A 425 11.17 26.83 -21.29
N LEU A 426 10.10 27.65 -21.25
CA LEU A 426 10.16 29.07 -20.90
C LEU A 426 10.28 29.30 -19.38
N PHE A 427 9.70 28.42 -18.58
CA PHE A 427 9.50 28.63 -17.14
C PHE A 427 10.19 27.61 -16.26
N HIS A 428 10.98 26.71 -16.82
CA HIS A 428 11.80 25.77 -16.05
C HIS A 428 13.07 25.38 -16.82
N HIS A 429 14.00 24.75 -16.13
CA HIS A 429 15.31 24.39 -16.66
C HIS A 429 15.46 22.89 -16.94
N GLY A 430 14.36 22.16 -17.04
CA GLY A 430 14.40 20.72 -17.33
C GLY A 430 14.96 20.48 -18.74
N THR A 431 15.94 19.59 -18.86
CA THR A 431 16.51 19.13 -20.14
C THR A 431 15.94 17.78 -20.55
N ASP A 432 15.38 17.04 -19.61
CA ASP A 432 14.77 15.73 -19.81
C ASP A 432 13.24 15.88 -19.90
N ALA A 433 12.68 15.60 -21.08
CA ALA A 433 11.24 15.68 -21.35
C ALA A 433 10.41 14.81 -20.39
N ALA A 434 10.94 13.68 -19.93
CA ALA A 434 10.27 12.82 -18.95
C ALA A 434 10.08 13.49 -17.58
N ARG A 435 10.85 14.55 -17.30
CA ARG A 435 10.81 15.31 -16.04
C ARG A 435 10.09 16.66 -16.15
N TYR A 436 9.68 17.09 -17.33
CA TYR A 436 9.04 18.40 -17.54
C TYR A 436 7.85 18.61 -16.62
N VAL A 437 6.96 17.64 -16.49
CA VAL A 437 5.78 17.73 -15.62
C VAL A 437 6.15 17.95 -14.16
N ALA A 438 7.14 17.21 -13.65
CA ALA A 438 7.57 17.34 -12.27
C ALA A 438 8.18 18.73 -12.01
N THR A 439 9.02 19.20 -12.95
CA THR A 439 9.70 20.50 -12.84
C THR A 439 8.69 21.65 -12.96
N ALA A 440 7.77 21.61 -13.92
CA ALA A 440 6.69 22.58 -14.09
C ALA A 440 5.78 22.63 -12.84
N THR A 441 5.51 21.48 -12.22
CA THR A 441 4.74 21.41 -10.96
C THR A 441 5.49 22.09 -9.81
N GLN A 442 6.82 21.92 -9.72
CA GLN A 442 7.62 22.62 -8.72
C GLN A 442 7.56 24.14 -8.89
N ILE A 443 7.64 24.64 -10.14
CA ILE A 443 7.49 26.07 -10.41
C ILE A 443 6.11 26.57 -10.00
N SER A 444 5.05 25.84 -10.33
CA SER A 444 3.68 26.15 -9.91
C SER A 444 3.54 26.26 -8.38
N ASN A 445 4.17 25.34 -7.63
CA ASN A 445 4.15 25.36 -6.17
C ASN A 445 4.90 26.59 -5.61
N ARG A 446 6.09 26.88 -6.14
CA ARG A 446 6.89 28.06 -5.75
C ARG A 446 6.19 29.38 -6.08
N LEU A 447 5.43 29.44 -7.18
CA LEU A 447 4.59 30.60 -7.47
C LEU A 447 3.49 30.78 -6.43
N ALA A 448 2.85 29.69 -6.00
CA ALA A 448 1.85 29.74 -4.96
C ALA A 448 2.43 30.16 -3.60
N GLU A 449 3.64 29.71 -3.27
CA GLU A 449 4.40 30.13 -2.09
C GLU A 449 4.72 31.64 -2.18
N TRP A 450 5.31 32.10 -3.29
CA TRP A 450 5.61 33.50 -3.49
C TRP A 450 4.38 34.41 -3.33
N LEU A 451 3.22 34.01 -3.86
CA LEU A 451 1.99 34.79 -3.70
C LEU A 451 1.53 34.88 -2.25
N ARG A 452 1.73 33.80 -1.46
CA ARG A 452 1.42 33.81 -0.02
C ARG A 452 2.41 34.62 0.79
N ASP A 453 3.70 34.46 0.56
CA ASP A 453 4.78 35.14 1.28
C ASP A 453 4.72 36.68 1.08
N LYS A 454 4.20 37.09 -0.08
CA LYS A 454 3.97 38.52 -0.40
C LYS A 454 2.56 39.03 -0.05
N GLU A 455 1.77 38.20 0.66
CA GLU A 455 0.38 38.51 1.05
C GLU A 455 -0.49 38.95 -0.15
N LEU A 456 -0.18 38.40 -1.33
CA LEU A 456 -0.93 38.63 -2.56
C LEU A 456 -2.08 37.61 -2.74
N ALA A 457 -1.99 36.46 -2.10
CA ALA A 457 -3.03 35.44 -2.13
C ALA A 457 -3.90 35.56 -0.88
N PRO A 458 -5.18 35.93 -1.02
CA PRO A 458 -6.08 36.03 0.13
C PRO A 458 -6.35 34.65 0.75
N GLU A 459 -6.71 34.66 2.05
CA GLU A 459 -7.03 33.44 2.78
C GLU A 459 -8.21 32.68 2.11
N GLY A 460 -8.15 31.38 2.14
CA GLY A 460 -9.16 30.49 1.54
C GLY A 460 -9.11 30.37 0.01
N VAL A 461 -8.31 31.17 -0.68
CA VAL A 461 -8.12 31.10 -2.13
C VAL A 461 -6.95 30.17 -2.48
N ARG A 462 -7.14 29.36 -3.52
CA ARG A 462 -6.06 28.55 -4.11
C ARG A 462 -5.41 29.33 -5.24
N PRO A 463 -4.24 29.93 -5.07
CA PRO A 463 -3.65 30.85 -6.06
C PRO A 463 -3.52 30.24 -7.45
N THR A 464 -3.17 28.96 -7.52
CA THR A 464 -3.00 28.20 -8.78
C THR A 464 -4.29 27.94 -9.55
N HIS A 465 -5.46 28.10 -8.91
CA HIS A 465 -6.77 27.86 -9.53
C HIS A 465 -7.64 29.12 -9.59
N ALA A 466 -7.29 30.16 -8.83
CA ALA A 466 -8.10 31.35 -8.72
C ALA A 466 -8.22 32.13 -10.04
N TRP A 467 -7.16 32.19 -10.84
CA TRP A 467 -7.19 32.77 -12.19
C TRP A 467 -8.19 32.06 -13.09
N ARG A 468 -8.25 30.73 -13.01
CA ARG A 468 -9.17 29.92 -13.80
C ARG A 468 -10.63 30.17 -13.42
N HIS A 469 -10.91 30.34 -12.12
CA HIS A 469 -12.24 30.71 -11.65
C HIS A 469 -12.61 32.14 -12.09
N ARG A 470 -11.68 33.10 -11.93
CA ARG A 470 -11.89 34.47 -12.35
C ARG A 470 -12.17 34.59 -13.85
N PHE A 471 -11.33 34.02 -14.70
CA PHE A 471 -11.53 34.00 -16.15
C PHE A 471 -12.93 33.47 -16.52
N LYS A 472 -13.36 32.41 -15.88
CA LYS A 472 -14.70 31.85 -16.13
C LYS A 472 -15.81 32.81 -15.73
N SER A 473 -15.71 33.47 -14.57
CA SER A 473 -16.70 34.49 -14.12
C SER A 473 -16.76 35.66 -15.11
N GLN A 474 -15.62 36.18 -15.53
CA GLN A 474 -15.55 37.26 -16.54
C GLN A 474 -16.16 36.84 -17.87
N CYS A 475 -15.90 35.61 -18.35
CA CYS A 475 -16.51 35.12 -19.56
C CYS A 475 -18.05 35.02 -19.47
N ILE A 476 -18.58 34.63 -18.32
CA ILE A 476 -20.02 34.59 -18.06
C ILE A 476 -20.60 36.00 -18.08
N GLU A 477 -19.99 36.96 -17.40
CA GLU A 477 -20.41 38.37 -17.34
C GLU A 477 -20.41 39.03 -18.74
N LEU A 478 -19.44 38.67 -19.59
CA LEU A 478 -19.31 39.18 -20.95
C LEU A 478 -20.19 38.44 -21.97
N GLY A 479 -21.02 37.50 -21.53
CA GLY A 479 -21.90 36.73 -22.40
C GLY A 479 -21.16 35.79 -23.38
N ILE A 480 -19.93 35.37 -23.04
CA ILE A 480 -19.16 34.45 -23.87
C ILE A 480 -19.76 33.06 -23.77
N LEU A 481 -20.02 32.39 -24.89
CA LEU A 481 -20.58 31.06 -24.91
C LEU A 481 -19.74 30.06 -24.12
N LYS A 482 -20.42 29.26 -23.29
CA LYS A 482 -19.77 28.24 -22.42
C LYS A 482 -18.77 27.37 -23.20
N ARG A 483 -19.15 26.92 -24.38
CA ARG A 483 -18.31 26.07 -25.23
C ARG A 483 -16.99 26.75 -25.61
N VAL A 484 -17.01 28.08 -25.86
CA VAL A 484 -15.81 28.83 -26.26
C VAL A 484 -14.83 28.95 -25.08
N TYR A 485 -15.31 29.39 -23.92
CA TYR A 485 -14.40 29.50 -22.77
C TYR A 485 -13.96 28.14 -22.23
N ASP A 486 -14.78 27.07 -22.32
CA ASP A 486 -14.37 25.72 -21.97
C ASP A 486 -13.28 25.18 -22.93
N ALA A 487 -13.36 25.48 -24.23
CA ALA A 487 -12.32 25.17 -25.19
C ALA A 487 -11.00 25.90 -24.91
N ILE A 488 -11.04 27.18 -24.53
CA ILE A 488 -9.86 27.97 -24.14
C ILE A 488 -9.25 27.36 -22.86
N GLN A 489 -10.06 27.10 -21.84
CA GLN A 489 -9.61 26.57 -20.57
C GLN A 489 -9.19 25.08 -20.61
N GLY A 490 -9.63 24.31 -21.60
CA GLY A 490 -9.43 22.86 -21.68
C GLY A 490 -10.29 22.10 -20.66
N HIS A 491 -11.60 22.38 -20.65
CA HIS A 491 -12.58 21.52 -20.02
C HIS A 491 -13.07 20.49 -21.04
N ALA A 492 -13.07 19.23 -20.66
CA ALA A 492 -13.71 18.18 -21.47
C ALA A 492 -15.23 18.44 -21.55
N GLY A 493 -15.82 18.23 -22.71
CA GLY A 493 -17.27 18.20 -22.89
C GLY A 493 -17.90 17.20 -21.90
N ARG A 494 -19.09 17.50 -21.42
CA ARG A 494 -19.83 16.59 -20.53
C ARG A 494 -20.75 15.66 -21.29
N ASP A 495 -21.22 16.10 -22.44
CA ASP A 495 -22.19 15.40 -23.26
C ASP A 495 -21.64 15.11 -24.64
N ALA A 496 -22.23 14.09 -25.32
CA ALA A 496 -21.86 13.75 -26.69
C ALA A 496 -22.03 14.94 -27.66
N SER A 497 -23.01 15.82 -27.42
CA SER A 497 -23.24 17.03 -28.20
C SER A 497 -22.12 18.09 -28.02
N ASP A 498 -21.46 18.12 -26.88
CA ASP A 498 -20.31 19.02 -26.63
C ASP A 498 -19.09 18.67 -27.51
N ASN A 499 -19.03 17.43 -28.00
CA ASN A 499 -17.93 16.92 -28.84
C ASN A 499 -18.17 17.12 -30.34
N TYR A 500 -19.35 17.59 -30.76
CA TYR A 500 -19.65 17.84 -32.18
C TYR A 500 -19.12 19.21 -32.60
N GLY A 501 -18.17 19.22 -33.54
CA GLY A 501 -17.56 20.38 -34.18
C GLY A 501 -16.55 21.09 -33.29
N ASP A 502 -15.52 21.65 -33.87
CA ASP A 502 -14.46 22.38 -33.15
C ASP A 502 -14.82 23.86 -32.95
N VAL A 503 -14.36 24.44 -31.84
CA VAL A 503 -14.43 25.88 -31.62
C VAL A 503 -13.34 26.53 -32.47
N SER A 504 -13.75 27.32 -33.48
CA SER A 504 -12.82 28.02 -34.38
C SER A 504 -11.86 28.94 -33.64
N MET A 505 -10.67 29.17 -34.20
CA MET A 505 -9.68 30.11 -33.67
C MET A 505 -10.27 31.51 -33.62
N LYS A 506 -11.04 31.91 -34.64
CA LYS A 506 -11.73 33.21 -34.66
C LYS A 506 -12.64 33.39 -33.43
N ALA A 507 -13.45 32.40 -33.11
CA ALA A 507 -14.34 32.50 -31.93
C ALA A 507 -13.57 32.61 -30.61
N LYS A 508 -12.40 31.96 -30.51
CA LYS A 508 -11.52 32.09 -29.33
C LYS A 508 -10.87 33.49 -29.28
N ILE A 509 -10.42 34.02 -30.40
CA ILE A 509 -9.85 35.38 -30.50
C ILE A 509 -10.90 36.42 -30.12
N ASP A 510 -12.11 36.33 -30.69
CA ASP A 510 -13.20 37.23 -30.39
C ASP A 510 -13.57 37.21 -28.90
N ALA A 511 -13.51 36.02 -28.28
CA ALA A 511 -13.77 35.86 -26.85
C ALA A 511 -12.67 36.51 -25.99
N ILE A 512 -11.40 36.27 -26.30
CA ILE A 512 -10.25 36.82 -25.57
C ILE A 512 -10.22 38.34 -25.69
N ASN A 513 -10.49 38.91 -26.86
CA ASN A 513 -10.49 40.33 -27.10
C ASN A 513 -11.62 41.10 -26.39
N LYS A 514 -12.66 40.43 -25.90
CA LYS A 514 -13.71 40.99 -25.04
C LYS A 514 -13.25 41.26 -23.62
N LEU A 515 -12.17 40.62 -23.17
CA LEU A 515 -11.66 40.83 -21.82
C LEU A 515 -11.08 42.25 -21.68
N ALA A 516 -11.37 42.88 -20.58
CA ALA A 516 -10.87 44.25 -20.32
C ALA A 516 -9.36 44.23 -20.03
N PHE A 517 -8.67 45.29 -20.46
CA PHE A 517 -7.29 45.54 -20.07
C PHE A 517 -7.20 45.86 -18.58
N TYR A 518 -6.17 45.35 -17.92
CA TYR A 518 -5.82 45.77 -16.56
C TYR A 518 -4.97 47.02 -16.61
N ASP A 519 -5.32 48.02 -15.77
CA ASP A 519 -4.46 49.16 -15.56
C ASP A 519 -3.24 48.77 -14.69
N LEU A 520 -2.13 48.50 -15.35
CA LEU A 520 -0.87 48.11 -14.72
C LEU A 520 0.11 49.30 -14.55
N SER A 521 -0.34 50.54 -14.85
CA SER A 521 0.48 51.71 -14.63
C SER A 521 0.87 51.87 -13.15
#